data_909715d83813830c44590325069b1fb6
#
_entry.id   909715d83813830c44590325069b1fb6
#
_cell.length_a   1.000
_cell.length_b   1.000
_cell.length_c   1.000
_cell.angle_alpha   90.00
_cell.angle_beta   90.00
_cell.angle_gamma   90.00
#
_symmetry.space_group_name_H-M   'P 1'
#
loop_
_entity.id
_entity.type
_entity.pdbx_description
1 polymer ?
#
loop_
_entity_poly.entity_id
_entity_poly.type
_entity_poly.pdbx_seq_one_letter_code
_entity_poly.pdbx_strand_id
1 'polypeptide(L)'
;QQDVDKLQDWIAQRTAYMTKRFDDEFVRRGNQADSMTLGGLNDNAVKLGAGQNKKYTFRLTPASACDTVRVTVDDPTVAKAEIGTYAGTFVVTGVQNGETTLTVRAGAASATVNVIIDDEARNGWYEENGKHYWYVDGERQGLQKGGLEFTDPDTGCRYWLDPDDSGARAENRKVQLDEDRLCYFDENG
;
A
#
# COMPACT_ATOMS: atom_id res chain seq x y z
N GLN A 1 -25.85 -40.76 44.40
CA GLN A 1 -24.86 -41.32 43.45
C GLN A 1 -25.37 -41.25 42.03
N GLN A 2 -26.56 -41.78 41.73
CA GLN A 2 -27.13 -41.90 40.39
C GLN A 2 -27.33 -40.54 39.65
N ASP A 3 -27.59 -39.44 40.38
CA ASP A 3 -27.79 -38.13 39.81
C ASP A 3 -26.44 -37.40 39.55
N VAL A 4 -25.42 -37.74 40.31
CA VAL A 4 -24.05 -37.25 40.10
C VAL A 4 -23.46 -37.89 38.85
N ASP A 5 -23.66 -39.19 38.67
CA ASP A 5 -23.19 -39.92 37.49
C ASP A 5 -23.83 -39.40 36.20
N LYS A 6 -25.15 -39.13 36.23
CA LYS A 6 -25.87 -38.50 35.09
C LYS A 6 -25.32 -37.09 34.77
N LEU A 7 -25.01 -36.30 35.77
CA LEU A 7 -24.46 -34.94 35.57
C LEU A 7 -23.07 -35.01 34.96
N GLN A 8 -22.24 -35.96 35.44
CA GLN A 8 -20.88 -36.17 34.88
C GLN A 8 -20.98 -36.61 33.40
N ASP A 9 -21.84 -37.52 33.06
CA ASP A 9 -22.09 -37.97 31.67
C ASP A 9 -22.59 -36.82 30.80
N TRP A 10 -23.49 -36.01 31.30
CA TRP A 10 -23.96 -34.81 30.57
C TRP A 10 -22.84 -33.78 30.32
N ILE A 11 -22.04 -33.51 31.34
CA ILE A 11 -20.89 -32.60 31.24
C ILE A 11 -19.90 -33.15 30.19
N ALA A 12 -19.56 -34.43 30.25
CA ALA A 12 -18.63 -35.05 29.29
C ALA A 12 -19.16 -34.97 27.84
N GLN A 13 -20.42 -35.30 27.63
CA GLN A 13 -21.06 -35.19 26.30
C GLN A 13 -21.13 -33.79 25.80
N ARG A 14 -21.45 -32.82 26.68
CA ARG A 14 -21.52 -31.40 26.31
C ARG A 14 -20.13 -30.83 25.96
N THR A 15 -19.12 -31.20 26.73
CA THR A 15 -17.73 -30.81 26.47
C THR A 15 -17.26 -31.38 25.14
N ALA A 16 -17.47 -32.65 24.88
CA ALA A 16 -17.11 -33.28 23.60
C ALA A 16 -17.83 -32.64 22.40
N TYR A 17 -19.13 -32.32 22.54
CA TYR A 17 -19.90 -31.60 21.50
C TYR A 17 -19.32 -30.19 21.24
N MET A 18 -19.02 -29.45 22.31
CA MET A 18 -18.46 -28.10 22.18
C MET A 18 -17.08 -28.11 21.56
N THR A 19 -16.21 -29.03 21.99
CA THR A 19 -14.87 -29.21 21.43
C THR A 19 -14.94 -29.51 19.94
N LYS A 20 -15.77 -30.51 19.54
CA LYS A 20 -15.95 -30.84 18.14
C LYS A 20 -16.51 -29.67 17.32
N ARG A 21 -17.44 -28.91 17.87
CA ARG A 21 -18.01 -27.74 17.18
C ARG A 21 -17.01 -26.61 17.06
N PHE A 22 -16.16 -26.39 18.07
CA PHE A 22 -15.06 -25.45 17.99
C PHE A 22 -14.02 -25.90 16.96
N ASP A 23 -13.64 -27.15 16.95
CA ASP A 23 -12.68 -27.69 15.98
C ASP A 23 -13.25 -27.60 14.55
N ASP A 24 -14.50 -27.99 14.33
CA ASP A 24 -15.17 -27.88 13.02
C ASP A 24 -15.31 -26.41 12.55
N GLU A 25 -15.59 -25.48 13.47
CA GLU A 25 -15.69 -24.04 13.19
C GLU A 25 -14.31 -23.43 12.96
N PHE A 26 -13.30 -23.87 13.72
CA PHE A 26 -11.90 -23.43 13.55
C PHE A 26 -11.32 -23.95 12.23
N VAL A 27 -11.61 -25.19 11.87
CA VAL A 27 -11.23 -25.77 10.57
C VAL A 27 -11.96 -25.07 9.42
N ARG A 28 -13.23 -24.68 9.60
CA ARG A 28 -13.96 -23.89 8.60
C ARG A 28 -13.47 -22.45 8.47
N ARG A 29 -13.01 -21.83 9.56
CA ARG A 29 -12.43 -20.49 9.57
C ARG A 29 -10.95 -20.50 9.23
N GLY A 30 -10.28 -21.61 9.41
CA GLY A 30 -8.86 -21.82 9.14
C GLY A 30 -8.59 -22.30 7.73
N ASN A 31 -9.38 -21.86 6.73
CA ASN A 31 -9.00 -22.10 5.35
C ASN A 31 -7.64 -21.46 5.10
N GLN A 32 -6.68 -22.31 4.77
CA GLN A 32 -5.37 -21.85 4.34
C GLN A 32 -5.48 -21.31 2.93
N ALA A 33 -4.61 -20.37 2.61
CA ALA A 33 -4.51 -19.83 1.27
C ALA A 33 -3.85 -20.86 0.34
N ASP A 34 -4.57 -21.26 -0.70
CA ASP A 34 -4.07 -22.15 -1.76
C ASP A 34 -3.23 -21.36 -2.77
N SER A 35 -3.63 -20.13 -3.04
CA SER A 35 -2.95 -19.23 -3.98
C SER A 35 -3.14 -17.76 -3.61
N MET A 36 -2.32 -16.92 -4.23
CA MET A 36 -2.34 -15.46 -4.05
C MET A 36 -2.18 -14.77 -5.40
N THR A 37 -2.88 -13.65 -5.58
CA THR A 37 -2.70 -12.74 -6.71
C THR A 37 -2.37 -11.34 -6.22
N LEU A 38 -1.45 -10.66 -6.91
CA LEU A 38 -1.09 -9.28 -6.66
C LEU A 38 -1.78 -8.37 -7.68
N GLY A 39 -2.14 -7.15 -7.26
CA GLY A 39 -2.79 -6.15 -8.11
C GLY A 39 -2.14 -4.77 -7.98
N GLY A 40 -2.34 -3.94 -9.01
CA GLY A 40 -1.76 -2.60 -9.10
C GLY A 40 -0.34 -2.58 -9.69
N LEU A 41 0.11 -3.71 -10.28
CA LEU A 41 1.42 -3.82 -10.90
C LEU A 41 1.43 -3.22 -12.32
N ASN A 42 2.57 -2.70 -12.74
CA ASN A 42 2.84 -2.26 -14.11
C ASN A 42 3.72 -3.33 -14.80
N ASP A 43 3.23 -3.94 -15.89
CA ASP A 43 3.93 -5.03 -16.60
C ASP A 43 4.39 -6.18 -15.68
N ASN A 44 3.55 -6.56 -14.73
CA ASN A 44 3.86 -7.55 -13.68
C ASN A 44 5.08 -7.20 -12.80
N ALA A 45 5.42 -5.92 -12.68
CA ALA A 45 6.50 -5.42 -11.84
C ALA A 45 6.02 -4.27 -10.97
N VAL A 46 6.71 -4.04 -9.86
CA VAL A 46 6.66 -2.80 -9.08
C VAL A 46 7.67 -1.85 -9.70
N LYS A 47 7.21 -0.72 -10.25
CA LYS A 47 8.08 0.32 -10.81
C LYS A 47 7.86 1.61 -10.01
N LEU A 48 8.92 2.13 -9.40
CA LEU A 48 8.90 3.32 -8.54
C LEU A 48 10.22 4.10 -8.72
N GLY A 49 10.22 5.39 -8.43
CA GLY A 49 11.45 6.14 -8.22
C GLY A 49 11.95 6.04 -6.77
N ALA A 50 13.18 6.41 -6.52
CA ALA A 50 13.72 6.52 -5.17
C ALA A 50 12.95 7.60 -4.38
N GLY A 51 12.55 7.28 -3.14
CA GLY A 51 11.70 8.12 -2.29
C GLY A 51 10.20 8.00 -2.53
N GLN A 52 9.77 7.38 -3.62
CA GLN A 52 8.35 7.14 -3.88
C GLN A 52 7.82 5.97 -3.06
N ASN A 53 6.57 6.10 -2.57
CA ASN A 53 5.84 4.97 -2.03
C ASN A 53 4.53 4.77 -2.79
N LYS A 54 4.12 3.50 -2.95
CA LYS A 54 2.87 3.15 -3.62
C LYS A 54 2.20 1.97 -2.95
N LYS A 55 0.88 2.04 -2.89
CA LYS A 55 0.02 0.99 -2.37
C LYS A 55 -0.32 -0.02 -3.46
N TYR A 56 -0.19 -1.29 -3.13
CA TYR A 56 -0.55 -2.42 -3.94
C TYR A 56 -1.57 -3.29 -3.22
N THR A 57 -2.22 -4.17 -3.95
CA THR A 57 -3.22 -5.09 -3.39
C THR A 57 -2.78 -6.53 -3.52
N PHE A 58 -3.29 -7.38 -2.64
CA PHE A 58 -3.22 -8.83 -2.79
C PHE A 58 -4.60 -9.45 -2.50
N ARG A 59 -4.85 -10.58 -3.11
CA ARG A 59 -6.05 -11.39 -2.85
C ARG A 59 -5.64 -12.83 -2.62
N LEU A 60 -6.19 -13.42 -1.57
CA LEU A 60 -6.03 -14.84 -1.24
C LEU A 60 -7.15 -15.65 -1.85
N THR A 61 -6.85 -16.87 -2.23
CA THR A 61 -7.83 -17.87 -2.66
C THR A 61 -7.67 -19.11 -1.77
N PRO A 62 -8.75 -19.57 -1.10
CA PRO A 62 -10.08 -18.95 -1.07
C PRO A 62 -10.12 -17.60 -0.34
N ALA A 63 -11.11 -16.76 -0.63
CA ALA A 63 -11.27 -15.44 0.02
C ALA A 63 -11.51 -15.52 1.53
N SER A 64 -11.86 -16.69 2.04
CA SER A 64 -12.02 -17.00 3.47
C SER A 64 -10.71 -17.41 4.16
N ALA A 65 -9.58 -17.39 3.46
CA ALA A 65 -8.27 -17.71 4.04
C ALA A 65 -7.92 -16.72 5.16
N CYS A 66 -7.43 -17.26 6.28
CA CYS A 66 -7.10 -16.50 7.49
C CYS A 66 -5.60 -16.48 7.80
N ASP A 67 -4.76 -16.84 6.83
CA ASP A 67 -3.33 -16.84 7.00
C ASP A 67 -2.76 -15.46 7.28
N THR A 68 -1.77 -15.40 8.17
CA THR A 68 -1.01 -14.17 8.39
C THR A 68 -0.18 -13.87 7.15
N VAL A 69 -0.42 -12.70 6.56
CA VAL A 69 0.33 -12.24 5.38
C VAL A 69 1.62 -11.56 5.82
N ARG A 70 2.70 -11.88 5.14
CA ARG A 70 4.02 -11.25 5.30
C ARG A 70 4.51 -10.76 3.96
N VAL A 71 5.15 -9.60 3.98
CA VAL A 71 5.80 -9.00 2.81
C VAL A 71 7.28 -8.84 3.11
N THR A 72 8.12 -9.27 2.20
CA THR A 72 9.58 -9.19 2.32
C THR A 72 10.19 -8.71 1.01
N VAL A 73 11.29 -7.98 1.10
CA VAL A 73 12.12 -7.56 -0.02
C VAL A 73 13.50 -8.14 0.17
N ASP A 74 14.09 -8.69 -0.89
CA ASP A 74 15.38 -9.37 -0.80
C ASP A 74 16.52 -8.39 -0.52
N ASP A 75 16.48 -7.19 -1.16
CA ASP A 75 17.45 -6.12 -0.88
C ASP A 75 16.76 -4.88 -0.31
N PRO A 76 16.83 -4.66 1.02
CA PRO A 76 16.20 -3.51 1.67
C PRO A 76 16.93 -2.18 1.41
N THR A 77 18.10 -2.19 0.75
CA THR A 77 18.78 -0.97 0.31
C THR A 77 18.18 -0.42 -0.98
N VAL A 78 17.53 -1.25 -1.79
CA VAL A 78 16.84 -0.88 -3.03
C VAL A 78 15.41 -0.48 -2.75
N ALA A 79 14.67 -1.30 -1.99
CA ALA A 79 13.28 -1.03 -1.65
C ALA A 79 12.91 -1.57 -0.27
N LYS A 80 11.84 -1.03 0.32
CA LYS A 80 11.21 -1.54 1.55
C LYS A 80 9.75 -1.85 1.27
N ALA A 81 9.20 -2.82 2.00
CA ALA A 81 7.78 -3.14 1.89
C ALA A 81 7.18 -3.47 3.27
N GLU A 82 5.94 -3.07 3.46
CA GLU A 82 5.19 -3.32 4.69
C GLU A 82 3.71 -3.59 4.39
N ILE A 83 3.04 -4.30 5.31
CA ILE A 83 1.60 -4.51 5.20
C ILE A 83 0.89 -3.18 5.37
N GLY A 84 -0.05 -2.90 4.48
CA GLY A 84 -0.84 -1.67 4.51
C GLY A 84 -1.87 -1.65 5.64
N THR A 85 -2.32 -0.45 6.00
CA THR A 85 -3.35 -0.24 7.04
C THR A 85 -4.69 -0.90 6.70
N TYR A 86 -5.00 -1.03 5.42
CA TYR A 86 -6.23 -1.68 4.95
C TYR A 86 -5.99 -3.16 4.62
N ALA A 87 -6.97 -4.00 4.93
CA ALA A 87 -6.92 -5.42 4.61
C ALA A 87 -6.69 -5.65 3.10
N GLY A 88 -5.86 -6.61 2.76
CA GLY A 88 -5.55 -6.94 1.37
C GLY A 88 -4.63 -5.93 0.67
N THR A 89 -3.90 -5.10 1.42
CA THR A 89 -2.97 -4.12 0.86
C THR A 89 -1.56 -4.24 1.44
N PHE A 90 -0.57 -3.81 0.66
CA PHE A 90 0.80 -3.58 1.11
C PHE A 90 1.36 -2.32 0.44
N VAL A 91 2.36 -1.73 1.05
CA VAL A 91 3.03 -0.52 0.56
C VAL A 91 4.47 -0.87 0.23
N VAL A 92 4.94 -0.43 -0.92
CA VAL A 92 6.35 -0.52 -1.31
C VAL A 92 6.92 0.89 -1.38
N THR A 93 8.11 1.07 -0.82
CA THR A 93 8.86 2.34 -0.83
C THR A 93 10.17 2.11 -1.54
N GLY A 94 10.45 2.88 -2.61
CA GLY A 94 11.75 2.93 -3.26
C GLY A 94 12.78 3.60 -2.34
N VAL A 95 13.97 3.03 -2.21
CA VAL A 95 15.05 3.58 -1.39
C VAL A 95 16.17 4.15 -2.24
N GLN A 96 16.68 3.34 -3.17
CA GLN A 96 17.67 3.79 -4.14
C GLN A 96 17.50 3.02 -5.45
N ASN A 97 18.02 3.59 -6.54
CA ASN A 97 17.98 2.96 -7.87
C ASN A 97 18.59 1.57 -7.85
N GLY A 98 17.91 0.64 -8.49
CA GLY A 98 18.31 -0.75 -8.56
C GLY A 98 17.12 -1.69 -8.75
N GLU A 99 17.40 -2.98 -8.80
CA GLU A 99 16.41 -4.03 -8.92
C GLU A 99 16.48 -4.97 -7.72
N THR A 100 15.34 -5.42 -7.26
CA THR A 100 15.20 -6.40 -6.19
C THR A 100 13.94 -7.23 -6.38
N THR A 101 13.74 -8.21 -5.52
CA THR A 101 12.56 -9.08 -5.54
C THR A 101 11.72 -8.84 -4.29
N LEU A 102 10.42 -8.72 -4.47
CA LEU A 102 9.43 -8.66 -3.39
C LEU A 102 8.65 -9.96 -3.36
N THR A 103 8.54 -10.54 -2.18
CA THR A 103 7.73 -11.74 -1.93
C THR A 103 6.62 -11.44 -0.92
N VAL A 104 5.38 -11.72 -1.32
CA VAL A 104 4.21 -11.72 -0.41
C VAL A 104 3.86 -13.17 -0.11
N ARG A 105 3.69 -13.51 1.16
CA ARG A 105 3.47 -14.88 1.63
C ARG A 105 2.30 -14.95 2.62
N ALA A 106 1.46 -15.97 2.45
CA ALA A 106 0.37 -16.29 3.37
C ALA A 106 0.26 -17.83 3.51
N GLY A 107 0.70 -18.38 4.62
CA GLY A 107 0.76 -19.84 4.79
C GLY A 107 1.63 -20.51 3.73
N ALA A 108 1.04 -21.39 2.94
CA ALA A 108 1.69 -22.06 1.80
C ALA A 108 1.66 -21.23 0.51
N ALA A 109 0.71 -20.30 0.37
CA ALA A 109 0.60 -19.43 -0.78
C ALA A 109 1.70 -18.36 -0.79
N SER A 110 2.27 -18.10 -1.96
CA SER A 110 3.23 -17.01 -2.15
C SER A 110 3.13 -16.43 -3.55
N ALA A 111 3.44 -15.15 -3.66
CA ALA A 111 3.60 -14.46 -4.93
C ALA A 111 4.87 -13.62 -4.88
N THR A 112 5.65 -13.69 -5.96
CA THR A 112 6.92 -12.98 -6.09
C THR A 112 6.84 -12.05 -7.28
N VAL A 113 7.40 -10.84 -7.15
CA VAL A 113 7.38 -9.82 -8.20
C VAL A 113 8.71 -9.04 -8.20
N ASN A 114 9.17 -8.66 -9.38
CA ASN A 114 10.31 -7.76 -9.54
C ASN A 114 9.94 -6.36 -9.07
N VAL A 115 10.88 -5.74 -8.37
CA VAL A 115 10.83 -4.33 -7.96
C VAL A 115 11.98 -3.62 -8.66
N ILE A 116 11.63 -2.62 -9.46
CA ILE A 116 12.56 -1.77 -10.20
C ILE A 116 12.44 -0.36 -9.63
N ILE A 117 13.50 0.13 -9.06
CA ILE A 117 13.61 1.50 -8.57
C ILE A 117 14.50 2.25 -9.54
N ASP A 118 13.91 3.22 -10.22
CA ASP A 118 14.59 4.00 -11.24
C ASP A 118 14.07 5.45 -11.19
N ASP A 119 14.97 6.40 -11.01
CA ASP A 119 14.63 7.82 -10.94
C ASP A 119 14.11 8.36 -12.29
N GLU A 120 14.48 7.75 -13.42
CA GLU A 120 13.92 8.08 -14.73
C GLU A 120 12.44 7.69 -14.83
N ALA A 121 11.99 6.75 -14.00
CA ALA A 121 10.58 6.30 -13.94
C ALA A 121 9.73 7.08 -12.94
N ARG A 122 10.21 8.19 -12.39
CA ARG A 122 9.44 9.00 -11.43
C ARG A 122 8.13 9.48 -12.05
N ASN A 123 7.02 9.12 -11.41
CA ASN A 123 5.69 9.58 -11.76
C ASN A 123 4.89 9.83 -10.48
N GLY A 124 4.26 11.01 -10.36
CA GLY A 124 3.48 11.36 -9.19
C GLY A 124 4.22 12.27 -8.21
N TRP A 125 3.73 12.32 -6.96
CA TRP A 125 4.29 13.17 -5.90
C TRP A 125 5.55 12.59 -5.27
N TYR A 126 6.56 13.46 -5.11
CA TYR A 126 7.81 13.17 -4.39
C TYR A 126 8.11 14.26 -3.38
N GLU A 127 8.51 13.86 -2.17
CA GLU A 127 9.01 14.77 -1.17
C GLU A 127 10.55 14.85 -1.26
N GLU A 128 11.07 16.06 -1.42
CA GLU A 128 12.51 16.35 -1.44
C GLU A 128 12.79 17.57 -0.55
N ASN A 129 13.62 17.39 0.47
CA ASN A 129 13.98 18.46 1.42
C ASN A 129 12.77 19.16 2.06
N GLY A 130 11.71 18.41 2.39
CA GLY A 130 10.49 18.92 3.01
C GLY A 130 9.58 19.67 2.06
N LYS A 131 9.75 19.54 0.75
CA LYS A 131 8.89 20.10 -0.30
C LYS A 131 8.36 19.01 -1.19
N HIS A 132 7.15 19.17 -1.72
CA HIS A 132 6.51 18.21 -2.61
C HIS A 132 6.60 18.66 -4.06
N TYR A 133 7.00 17.74 -4.94
CA TYR A 133 7.17 17.94 -6.36
C TYR A 133 6.40 16.90 -7.15
N TRP A 134 5.81 17.31 -8.27
CA TRP A 134 5.14 16.39 -9.19
C TRP A 134 6.06 16.04 -10.35
N TYR A 135 6.18 14.74 -10.64
CA TYR A 135 6.98 14.21 -11.74
C TYR A 135 6.10 13.48 -12.75
N VAL A 136 6.45 13.60 -14.03
CA VAL A 136 5.88 12.83 -15.14
C VAL A 136 7.06 12.30 -15.96
N ASP A 137 7.16 10.98 -16.11
CA ASP A 137 8.23 10.28 -16.84
C ASP A 137 9.65 10.73 -16.46
N GLY A 138 9.89 10.90 -15.17
CA GLY A 138 11.14 11.37 -14.61
C GLY A 138 11.33 12.87 -14.62
N GLU A 139 10.51 13.62 -15.33
CA GLU A 139 10.63 15.09 -15.44
C GLU A 139 9.79 15.80 -14.36
N ARG A 140 10.43 16.70 -13.62
CA ARG A 140 9.78 17.56 -12.64
C ARG A 140 8.88 18.58 -13.36
N GLN A 141 7.63 18.66 -12.91
CA GLN A 141 6.64 19.58 -13.47
C GLN A 141 6.65 20.95 -12.76
N GLY A 142 5.96 21.95 -13.32
CA GLY A 142 5.80 23.28 -12.73
C GLY A 142 6.98 24.21 -12.93
N LEU A 143 7.95 23.89 -13.79
CA LEU A 143 9.13 24.71 -14.07
C LEU A 143 8.88 25.81 -15.11
N GLN A 144 7.76 25.77 -15.83
CA GLN A 144 7.41 26.76 -16.86
C GLN A 144 7.10 28.11 -16.24
N LYS A 145 7.45 29.18 -16.97
CA LYS A 145 7.15 30.55 -16.55
C LYS A 145 5.65 30.72 -16.30
N GLY A 146 5.30 31.25 -15.13
CA GLY A 146 3.92 31.46 -14.71
C GLY A 146 3.32 30.31 -13.91
N GLY A 147 4.13 29.26 -13.63
CA GLY A 147 3.72 28.12 -12.81
C GLY A 147 2.78 27.14 -13.49
N LEU A 148 2.28 26.18 -12.77
CA LEU A 148 1.36 25.18 -13.24
C LEU A 148 0.22 24.96 -12.24
N GLU A 149 -1.01 25.34 -12.64
CA GLU A 149 -2.22 24.88 -11.98
C GLU A 149 -2.45 23.42 -12.42
N PHE A 150 -2.44 22.52 -11.47
CA PHE A 150 -2.43 21.08 -11.69
C PHE A 150 -3.57 20.41 -10.91
N THR A 151 -4.28 19.49 -11.54
CA THR A 151 -5.25 18.63 -10.88
C THR A 151 -4.70 17.22 -10.80
N ASP A 152 -4.51 16.74 -9.60
CA ASP A 152 -4.05 15.39 -9.33
C ASP A 152 -5.08 14.37 -9.83
N PRO A 153 -4.74 13.48 -10.76
CA PRO A 153 -5.67 12.53 -11.35
C PRO A 153 -6.18 11.48 -10.35
N ASP A 154 -5.43 11.21 -9.28
CA ASP A 154 -5.79 10.18 -8.30
C ASP A 154 -6.74 10.71 -7.21
N THR A 155 -6.58 11.97 -6.83
CA THR A 155 -7.35 12.60 -5.74
C THR A 155 -8.40 13.59 -6.22
N GLY A 156 -8.22 14.15 -7.43
CA GLY A 156 -9.03 15.24 -7.97
C GLY A 156 -8.78 16.60 -7.29
N CYS A 157 -7.82 16.68 -6.37
CA CYS A 157 -7.41 17.94 -5.74
C CYS A 157 -6.61 18.81 -6.70
N ARG A 158 -6.75 20.12 -6.55
CA ARG A 158 -6.02 21.10 -7.37
C ARG A 158 -4.88 21.69 -6.60
N TYR A 159 -3.72 21.77 -7.24
CA TYR A 159 -2.47 22.27 -6.68
C TYR A 159 -1.87 23.33 -7.56
N TRP A 160 -0.97 24.14 -6.98
CA TRP A 160 -0.14 25.06 -7.71
C TRP A 160 1.34 24.64 -7.59
N LEU A 161 1.98 24.43 -8.73
CA LEU A 161 3.42 24.14 -8.81
C LEU A 161 4.16 25.43 -9.16
N ASP A 162 5.04 25.86 -8.27
CA ASP A 162 5.69 27.17 -8.31
C ASP A 162 7.03 27.11 -9.03
N PRO A 163 7.19 27.81 -10.16
CA PRO A 163 8.45 27.86 -10.89
C PRO A 163 9.56 28.58 -10.13
N ASP A 164 9.20 29.56 -9.29
CA ASP A 164 10.16 30.32 -8.49
C ASP A 164 10.71 29.49 -7.32
N ASP A 165 10.02 28.40 -6.99
CA ASP A 165 10.43 27.38 -6.02
C ASP A 165 10.76 26.03 -6.69
N SER A 166 11.32 26.09 -7.88
CA SER A 166 11.76 24.91 -8.64
C SER A 166 10.65 23.87 -8.90
N GLY A 167 9.41 24.31 -9.07
CA GLY A 167 8.25 23.46 -9.30
C GLY A 167 7.67 22.81 -8.03
N ALA A 168 8.04 23.29 -6.83
CA ALA A 168 7.47 22.83 -5.59
C ALA A 168 5.99 23.17 -5.50
N ARG A 169 5.20 22.29 -4.87
CA ARG A 169 3.81 22.55 -4.51
C ARG A 169 3.72 23.74 -3.55
N ALA A 170 2.83 24.66 -3.83
CA ALA A 170 2.55 25.76 -2.92
C ALA A 170 1.84 25.23 -1.67
N GLU A 171 2.38 25.54 -0.48
CA GLU A 171 1.84 25.15 0.82
C GLU A 171 1.86 26.32 1.78
N ASN A 172 0.83 26.43 2.64
CA ASN A 172 0.67 27.45 3.68
C ASN A 172 0.87 28.90 3.17
N ARG A 173 0.45 29.19 1.94
CA ARG A 173 0.66 30.53 1.33
C ARG A 173 -0.43 30.93 0.36
N LYS A 174 -0.46 32.24 0.09
CA LYS A 174 -1.28 32.83 -0.98
C LYS A 174 -0.49 32.89 -2.27
N VAL A 175 -1.13 32.55 -3.37
CA VAL A 175 -0.57 32.65 -4.72
C VAL A 175 -1.54 33.42 -5.62
N GLN A 176 -1.03 34.41 -6.32
CA GLN A 176 -1.76 35.09 -7.38
C GLN A 176 -1.65 34.25 -8.65
N LEU A 177 -2.73 33.59 -9.05
CA LEU A 177 -2.76 32.72 -10.23
C LEU A 177 -2.89 33.53 -11.53
N ASP A 178 -3.73 34.58 -11.50
CA ASP A 178 -3.91 35.56 -12.58
C ASP A 178 -4.40 36.89 -11.99
N GLU A 179 -4.74 37.89 -12.86
CA GLU A 179 -5.13 39.23 -12.42
C GLU A 179 -6.30 39.26 -11.43
N ASP A 180 -7.23 38.28 -11.55
CA ASP A 180 -8.46 38.23 -10.78
C ASP A 180 -8.50 37.12 -9.72
N ARG A 181 -7.55 36.18 -9.72
CA ARG A 181 -7.59 35.00 -8.84
C ARG A 181 -6.41 34.95 -7.86
N LEU A 182 -6.69 35.29 -6.59
CA LEU A 182 -5.82 35.04 -5.45
C LEU A 182 -6.30 33.81 -4.71
N CYS A 183 -5.52 32.74 -4.69
CA CYS A 183 -5.84 31.49 -4.00
C CYS A 183 -4.95 31.33 -2.75
N TYR A 184 -5.50 30.70 -1.72
CA TYR A 184 -4.73 30.25 -0.57
C TYR A 184 -4.59 28.74 -0.63
N PHE A 185 -3.38 28.25 -0.55
CA PHE A 185 -3.03 26.84 -0.44
C PHE A 185 -2.71 26.53 1.01
N ASP A 186 -3.37 25.50 1.56
CA ASP A 186 -3.17 25.06 2.95
C ASP A 186 -1.89 24.25 3.13
N GLU A 187 -1.77 23.53 4.25
CA GLU A 187 -0.62 22.67 4.53
C GLU A 187 -0.50 21.45 3.61
N ASN A 188 -1.59 21.11 2.93
CA ASN A 188 -1.64 20.00 1.98
C ASN A 188 -1.58 20.46 0.51
N GLY A 189 -1.55 21.79 0.29
CA GLY A 189 -1.45 22.43 -1.02
C GLY A 189 -2.75 22.75 -1.72
#